data_1b46686256c022bd053a45c12a572a77
#
_entry.id   1b46686256c022bd053a45c12a572a77
#
_cell.length_a   1.000
_cell.length_b   1.000
_cell.length_c   1.000
_cell.angle_alpha   90.00
_cell.angle_beta   90.00
_cell.angle_gamma   90.00
#
_symmetry.space_group_name_H-M   'P 1'
#
loop_
_entity.id
_entity.type
_entity.pdbx_description
1 polymer ?
#
loop_
_entity_poly.entity_id
_entity_poly.type
_entity_poly.pdbx_seq_one_letter_code
_entity_poly.pdbx_strand_id
1 'polypeptide(L)'
;MRLDTVLEVQRKELALFFSSPIGYLFLAAYVGFSLFVFFWGSAFFARNIADVRPMFEQLPVLLIFLSAALTMRMWSEERRSGTLEFMITVPSTTFELVAGKFLACWALLGIALLLTMPLPLTVAFIGDLDWGPVFAGYIAAMFLGASYISIGLFVSSKTSNQIVALLITCLIGGGLFGIGSSFTLDLVSNATAEILRWMGTGSRFESITRGVIDFRDLYYYLSIAGIFLVFNVFALDSQGWATDGNERNHRRVQIVSGLCVANLVIANLWLGGINRLRWDLTQGNQYSISQATKSYLSQLREPLLIRGYFSEKTHPLLGPLVPQLQDLLREYELSADGSIRLELIDPAANPELEDEANTKYGILPVPFQVSDRYQASLVNSYFDVLLQYGDEYEVLGFRELIEIKVRGESELDVQLRNPEYDLTRTIKNIVYGFQGGDSIFTNINDPVVFTGYVSVDEKLPESLISLRQNFISVLEELESDSKGNFSWELVGPEQDQGAVA
;
A
#
# COMPACT_ATOMS: atom_id res chain seq x y z
N MET A 1 -5.04 -14.65 35.01
CA MET A 1 -5.62 -13.40 34.49
C MET A 1 -7.10 -13.36 34.83
N ARG A 2 -7.51 -12.41 35.65
CA ARG A 2 -8.92 -12.20 36.00
C ARG A 2 -9.46 -11.11 35.07
N LEU A 3 -10.26 -11.49 34.09
CA LEU A 3 -10.86 -10.55 33.14
C LEU A 3 -11.68 -9.46 33.84
N ASP A 4 -12.35 -9.81 34.92
CA ASP A 4 -13.14 -8.86 35.71
C ASP A 4 -12.26 -7.70 36.25
N THR A 5 -11.07 -8.00 36.77
CA THR A 5 -10.13 -6.98 37.28
C THR A 5 -9.67 -6.05 36.16
N VAL A 6 -9.36 -6.57 34.98
CA VAL A 6 -8.97 -5.76 33.80
C VAL A 6 -10.10 -4.82 33.39
N LEU A 7 -11.34 -5.32 33.33
CA LEU A 7 -12.53 -4.52 32.97
C LEU A 7 -12.87 -3.47 34.03
N GLU A 8 -12.67 -3.77 35.30
CA GLU A 8 -12.85 -2.79 36.40
C GLU A 8 -11.84 -1.66 36.31
N VAL A 9 -10.57 -1.98 36.07
CA VAL A 9 -9.52 -0.95 35.85
C VAL A 9 -9.85 -0.12 34.62
N GLN A 10 -10.23 -0.76 33.50
CA GLN A 10 -10.63 -0.06 32.30
C GLN A 10 -11.80 0.90 32.54
N ARG A 11 -12.86 0.44 33.21
CA ARG A 11 -14.04 1.27 33.52
C ARG A 11 -13.69 2.45 34.42
N LYS A 12 -12.86 2.22 35.44
CA LYS A 12 -12.37 3.27 36.33
C LYS A 12 -11.61 4.34 35.54
N GLU A 13 -10.66 3.95 34.71
CA GLU A 13 -9.84 4.90 33.94
C GLU A 13 -10.68 5.67 32.89
N LEU A 14 -11.59 4.98 32.19
CA LEU A 14 -12.54 5.66 31.30
C LEU A 14 -13.44 6.64 32.04
N ALA A 15 -13.95 6.27 33.22
CA ALA A 15 -14.76 7.17 34.02
C ALA A 15 -13.95 8.42 34.45
N LEU A 16 -12.66 8.27 34.75
CA LEU A 16 -11.77 9.39 35.07
C LEU A 16 -11.56 10.32 33.87
N PHE A 17 -11.45 9.81 32.65
CA PHE A 17 -11.37 10.64 31.46
C PHE A 17 -12.64 11.49 31.24
N PHE A 18 -13.82 10.92 31.44
CA PHE A 18 -15.09 11.61 31.23
C PHE A 18 -15.55 12.42 32.46
N SER A 19 -15.00 12.18 33.64
CA SER A 19 -15.25 13.01 34.82
C SER A 19 -14.44 14.31 34.84
N SER A 20 -13.43 14.41 33.97
CA SER A 20 -12.57 15.58 33.84
C SER A 20 -12.76 16.26 32.48
N PRO A 21 -12.55 17.59 32.34
CA PRO A 21 -12.61 18.28 31.05
C PRO A 21 -11.61 17.73 30.01
N ILE A 22 -10.58 17.05 30.45
CA ILE A 22 -9.47 16.59 29.59
C ILE A 22 -9.92 15.60 28.52
N GLY A 23 -10.80 14.65 28.87
CA GLY A 23 -11.33 13.69 27.91
C GLY A 23 -12.14 14.36 26.78
N TYR A 24 -12.99 15.34 27.15
CA TYR A 24 -13.77 16.10 26.16
C TYR A 24 -12.88 17.00 25.30
N LEU A 25 -11.89 17.65 25.90
CA LEU A 25 -10.92 18.47 25.18
C LEU A 25 -10.12 17.63 24.18
N PHE A 26 -9.70 16.43 24.60
CA PHE A 26 -9.03 15.47 23.73
C PHE A 26 -9.89 15.11 22.50
N LEU A 27 -11.14 14.72 22.73
CA LEU A 27 -12.08 14.36 21.65
C LEU A 27 -12.37 15.53 20.72
N ALA A 28 -12.60 16.73 21.29
CA ALA A 28 -12.84 17.94 20.53
C ALA A 28 -11.62 18.36 19.67
N ALA A 29 -10.41 18.28 20.25
CA ALA A 29 -9.18 18.58 19.54
C ALA A 29 -8.92 17.59 18.40
N TYR A 30 -9.14 16.28 18.65
CA TYR A 30 -8.99 15.25 17.63
C TYR A 30 -9.95 15.46 16.45
N VAL A 31 -11.26 15.55 16.72
CA VAL A 31 -12.28 15.74 15.69
C VAL A 31 -12.07 17.08 14.97
N GLY A 32 -11.86 18.16 15.72
CA GLY A 32 -11.64 19.47 15.14
C GLY A 32 -10.41 19.53 14.23
N PHE A 33 -9.31 18.95 14.65
CA PHE A 33 -8.10 18.91 13.81
C PHE A 33 -8.29 18.02 12.59
N SER A 34 -8.89 16.83 12.74
CA SER A 34 -9.16 15.93 11.61
C SER A 34 -10.06 16.57 10.55
N LEU A 35 -11.12 17.26 10.98
CA LEU A 35 -12.00 18.00 10.07
C LEU A 35 -11.27 19.18 9.41
N PHE A 36 -10.49 19.94 10.19
CA PHE A 36 -9.71 21.06 9.66
C PHE A 36 -8.73 20.61 8.58
N VAL A 37 -7.97 19.56 8.83
CA VAL A 37 -7.00 19.01 7.87
C VAL A 37 -7.70 18.48 6.63
N PHE A 38 -8.82 17.77 6.78
CA PHE A 38 -9.58 17.23 5.66
C PHE A 38 -10.16 18.33 4.76
N PHE A 39 -10.87 19.30 5.32
CA PHE A 39 -11.54 20.32 4.52
C PHE A 39 -10.60 21.42 4.01
N TRP A 40 -9.64 21.85 4.86
CA TRP A 40 -8.74 22.96 4.55
C TRP A 40 -7.39 22.47 4.02
N GLY A 41 -6.72 21.56 4.72
CA GLY A 41 -5.39 21.08 4.36
C GLY A 41 -5.38 20.30 3.05
N SER A 42 -6.36 19.41 2.87
CA SER A 42 -6.50 18.59 1.65
C SER A 42 -7.36 19.24 0.57
N ALA A 43 -7.86 20.46 0.82
CA ALA A 43 -8.67 21.22 -0.12
C ALA A 43 -9.83 20.39 -0.76
N PHE A 44 -10.55 19.61 0.05
CA PHE A 44 -11.55 18.63 -0.40
C PHE A 44 -12.50 19.17 -1.46
N PHE A 45 -13.10 20.35 -1.23
CA PHE A 45 -14.04 20.96 -2.18
C PHE A 45 -13.38 21.41 -3.50
N ALA A 46 -12.08 21.77 -3.47
CA ALA A 46 -11.38 22.18 -4.67
C ALA A 46 -10.98 20.98 -5.55
N ARG A 47 -10.79 19.82 -4.95
CA ARG A 47 -10.47 18.56 -5.67
C ARG A 47 -11.69 17.98 -6.37
N ASN A 48 -12.90 18.25 -5.90
CA ASN A 48 -14.18 17.76 -6.44
C ASN A 48 -14.24 16.23 -6.62
N ILE A 49 -13.62 15.49 -5.70
CA ILE A 49 -13.53 14.03 -5.71
C ILE A 49 -14.10 13.51 -4.40
N ALA A 50 -14.97 12.48 -4.45
CA ALA A 50 -15.52 11.80 -3.28
C ALA A 50 -14.48 10.81 -2.72
N ASP A 51 -13.39 11.32 -2.15
CA ASP A 51 -12.30 10.53 -1.56
C ASP A 51 -12.00 11.00 -0.14
N VAL A 52 -11.92 10.06 0.81
CA VAL A 52 -11.58 10.33 2.21
C VAL A 52 -10.15 9.92 2.58
N ARG A 53 -9.35 9.40 1.65
CA ARG A 53 -7.95 9.02 1.89
C ARG A 53 -7.12 10.15 2.50
N PRO A 54 -7.28 11.43 2.09
CA PRO A 54 -6.52 12.54 2.68
C PRO A 54 -6.73 12.71 4.18
N MET A 55 -7.88 12.26 4.72
CA MET A 55 -8.09 12.24 6.18
C MET A 55 -7.12 11.26 6.85
N PHE A 56 -6.88 10.11 6.23
CA PHE A 56 -6.01 9.07 6.78
C PHE A 56 -4.52 9.40 6.60
N GLU A 57 -4.11 10.11 5.55
CA GLU A 57 -2.72 10.47 5.29
C GLU A 57 -2.06 11.22 6.46
N GLN A 58 -2.80 12.13 7.10
CA GLN A 58 -2.31 12.92 8.23
C GLN A 58 -2.52 12.24 9.58
N LEU A 59 -3.29 11.17 9.61
CA LEU A 59 -3.70 10.50 10.83
C LEU A 59 -2.52 9.92 11.65
N PRO A 60 -1.46 9.31 11.06
CA PRO A 60 -0.34 8.80 11.82
C PRO A 60 0.35 9.85 12.67
N VAL A 61 0.60 11.03 12.11
CA VAL A 61 1.22 12.15 12.83
C VAL A 61 0.31 12.63 13.97
N LEU A 62 -0.98 12.77 13.69
CA LEU A 62 -1.96 13.16 14.71
C LEU A 62 -2.03 12.12 15.84
N LEU A 63 -2.02 10.82 15.51
CA LEU A 63 -2.06 9.74 16.49
C LEU A 63 -0.83 9.70 17.39
N ILE A 64 0.36 10.07 16.90
CA ILE A 64 1.58 10.18 17.72
C ILE A 64 1.35 11.17 18.87
N PHE A 65 0.93 12.39 18.52
CA PHE A 65 0.72 13.45 19.52
C PHE A 65 -0.43 13.12 20.48
N LEU A 66 -1.53 12.60 19.94
CA LEU A 66 -2.70 12.28 20.75
C LEU A 66 -2.48 11.11 21.68
N SER A 67 -1.82 10.03 21.21
CA SER A 67 -1.47 8.90 22.06
C SER A 67 -0.49 9.30 23.15
N ALA A 68 0.49 10.16 22.82
CA ALA A 68 1.44 10.69 23.80
C ALA A 68 0.71 11.55 24.86
N ALA A 69 -0.18 12.45 24.46
CA ALA A 69 -0.97 13.28 25.37
C ALA A 69 -1.91 12.45 26.27
N LEU A 70 -2.51 11.40 25.69
CA LEU A 70 -3.42 10.51 26.41
C LEU A 70 -2.68 9.70 27.49
N THR A 71 -1.49 9.19 27.15
CA THR A 71 -0.74 8.25 28.01
C THR A 71 0.24 8.91 28.97
N MET A 72 0.62 10.17 28.71
CA MET A 72 1.66 10.87 29.49
C MET A 72 1.43 10.85 31.00
N ARG A 73 0.17 10.89 31.46
CA ARG A 73 -0.21 10.95 32.86
C ARG A 73 -0.52 9.59 33.52
N MET A 74 -0.69 8.54 32.72
CA MET A 74 -1.25 7.26 33.17
C MET A 74 -0.47 6.58 34.29
N TRP A 75 0.86 6.67 34.26
CA TRP A 75 1.73 6.18 35.32
C TRP A 75 2.53 7.29 35.99
N SER A 76 2.89 8.34 35.26
CA SER A 76 3.71 9.43 35.79
C SER A 76 3.01 10.21 36.92
N GLU A 77 1.67 10.36 36.82
CA GLU A 77 0.89 11.00 37.87
C GLU A 77 0.80 10.14 39.13
N GLU A 78 0.58 8.84 39.00
CA GLU A 78 0.57 7.88 40.09
C GLU A 78 1.95 7.78 40.79
N ARG A 79 3.01 7.83 39.99
CA ARG A 79 4.37 7.89 40.52
C ARG A 79 4.63 9.20 41.29
N ARG A 80 4.18 10.32 40.76
CA ARG A 80 4.33 11.64 41.36
C ARG A 80 3.55 11.76 42.69
N SER A 81 2.36 11.16 42.75
CA SER A 81 1.49 11.17 43.92
C SER A 81 1.86 10.11 44.99
N GLY A 82 2.79 9.18 44.68
CA GLY A 82 3.14 8.05 45.53
C GLY A 82 2.09 6.93 45.59
N THR A 83 1.03 7.00 44.76
CA THR A 83 -0.04 6.00 44.75
C THR A 83 0.38 4.73 43.98
N LEU A 84 1.43 4.79 43.18
CA LEU A 84 1.93 3.64 42.39
C LEU A 84 2.36 2.49 43.34
N GLU A 85 3.06 2.79 44.46
CA GLU A 85 3.48 1.77 45.40
C GLU A 85 2.27 1.07 46.05
N PHE A 86 1.23 1.82 46.35
CA PHE A 86 -0.02 1.25 46.87
C PHE A 86 -0.71 0.35 45.82
N MET A 87 -0.74 0.75 44.56
CA MET A 87 -1.36 -0.04 43.49
C MET A 87 -0.67 -1.38 43.23
N ILE A 88 0.65 -1.44 43.41
CA ILE A 88 1.42 -2.69 43.27
C ILE A 88 1.15 -3.66 44.43
N THR A 89 0.69 -3.18 45.60
CA THR A 89 0.34 -4.03 46.75
C THR A 89 -1.07 -4.60 46.73
N VAL A 90 -1.94 -4.14 45.81
CA VAL A 90 -3.28 -4.68 45.63
C VAL A 90 -3.18 -6.12 45.10
N PRO A 91 -4.09 -7.05 45.46
CA PRO A 91 -4.08 -8.44 45.02
C PRO A 91 -4.49 -8.59 43.53
N SER A 92 -3.85 -7.83 42.64
CA SER A 92 -3.95 -7.87 41.16
C SER A 92 -2.55 -8.04 40.59
N THR A 93 -2.47 -8.69 39.41
CA THR A 93 -1.19 -8.79 38.69
C THR A 93 -0.87 -7.48 38.00
N THR A 94 0.43 -7.12 37.90
CA THR A 94 0.88 -5.94 37.16
C THR A 94 0.38 -5.94 35.71
N PHE A 95 0.29 -7.13 35.11
CA PHE A 95 -0.26 -7.30 33.78
C PHE A 95 -1.75 -6.88 33.70
N GLU A 96 -2.58 -7.20 34.68
CA GLU A 96 -4.00 -6.81 34.72
C GLU A 96 -4.17 -5.29 34.81
N LEU A 97 -3.32 -4.62 35.57
CA LEU A 97 -3.30 -3.17 35.68
C LEU A 97 -2.89 -2.50 34.36
N VAL A 98 -1.79 -2.98 33.75
CA VAL A 98 -1.29 -2.47 32.46
C VAL A 98 -2.32 -2.68 31.37
N ALA A 99 -2.89 -3.89 31.26
CA ALA A 99 -3.91 -4.21 30.27
C ALA A 99 -5.17 -3.34 30.45
N GLY A 100 -5.63 -3.13 31.68
CA GLY A 100 -6.79 -2.28 31.95
C GLY A 100 -6.57 -0.82 31.52
N LYS A 101 -5.41 -0.24 31.82
CA LYS A 101 -5.04 1.13 31.39
C LYS A 101 -4.88 1.22 29.88
N PHE A 102 -4.25 0.22 29.26
CA PHE A 102 -4.13 0.14 27.82
C PHE A 102 -5.50 0.13 27.14
N LEU A 103 -6.40 -0.77 27.56
CA LEU A 103 -7.74 -0.88 27.00
C LEU A 103 -8.58 0.39 27.22
N ALA A 104 -8.39 1.12 28.33
CA ALA A 104 -9.06 2.39 28.55
C ALA A 104 -8.62 3.46 27.55
N CYS A 105 -7.32 3.63 27.32
CA CYS A 105 -6.79 4.56 26.33
C CYS A 105 -7.21 4.15 24.89
N TRP A 106 -7.14 2.86 24.58
CA TRP A 106 -7.52 2.33 23.27
C TRP A 106 -9.02 2.47 22.99
N ALA A 107 -9.87 2.27 24.01
CA ALA A 107 -11.32 2.50 23.88
C ALA A 107 -11.64 3.99 23.67
N LEU A 108 -10.94 4.91 24.36
CA LEU A 108 -11.13 6.35 24.15
C LEU A 108 -10.71 6.78 22.75
N LEU A 109 -9.61 6.20 22.22
CA LEU A 109 -9.21 6.39 20.81
C LEU A 109 -10.28 5.85 19.86
N GLY A 110 -10.84 4.67 20.12
CA GLY A 110 -11.95 4.12 19.35
C GLY A 110 -13.16 5.05 19.31
N ILE A 111 -13.51 5.65 20.44
CA ILE A 111 -14.58 6.66 20.51
C ILE A 111 -14.22 7.89 19.66
N ALA A 112 -12.97 8.36 19.73
CA ALA A 112 -12.50 9.48 18.91
C ALA A 112 -12.62 9.21 17.42
N LEU A 113 -12.19 8.02 16.97
CA LEU A 113 -12.32 7.58 15.59
C LEU A 113 -13.80 7.45 15.17
N LEU A 114 -14.67 6.89 16.01
CA LEU A 114 -16.09 6.80 15.72
C LEU A 114 -16.76 8.17 15.56
N LEU A 115 -16.30 9.19 16.28
CA LEU A 115 -16.80 10.56 16.16
C LEU A 115 -16.41 11.20 14.82
N THR A 116 -15.44 10.70 14.07
CA THR A 116 -15.13 11.16 12.70
C THR A 116 -15.93 10.43 11.63
N MET A 117 -16.69 9.36 11.95
CA MET A 117 -17.53 8.60 10.99
C MET A 117 -18.58 9.43 10.24
N PRO A 118 -19.19 10.48 10.81
CA PRO A 118 -20.08 11.36 10.05
C PRO A 118 -19.44 11.96 8.79
N LEU A 119 -18.10 12.11 8.75
CA LEU A 119 -17.41 12.69 7.60
C LEU A 119 -17.48 11.75 6.36
N PRO A 120 -17.03 10.47 6.41
CA PRO A 120 -17.22 9.54 5.28
C PRO A 120 -18.69 9.39 4.88
N LEU A 121 -19.60 9.35 5.85
CA LEU A 121 -21.04 9.31 5.56
C LEU A 121 -21.49 10.52 4.75
N THR A 122 -21.04 11.74 5.11
CA THR A 122 -21.36 12.95 4.38
C THR A 122 -20.80 12.91 2.95
N VAL A 123 -19.55 12.44 2.79
CA VAL A 123 -18.93 12.30 1.47
C VAL A 123 -19.70 11.30 0.61
N ALA A 124 -20.15 10.16 1.18
CA ALA A 124 -20.96 9.15 0.50
C ALA A 124 -22.35 9.67 0.04
N PHE A 125 -22.90 10.70 0.69
CA PHE A 125 -24.11 11.37 0.22
C PHE A 125 -23.87 12.34 -0.94
N ILE A 126 -22.63 12.81 -1.09
CA ILE A 126 -22.29 13.80 -2.14
C ILE A 126 -21.83 13.08 -3.42
N GLY A 127 -21.21 11.89 -3.31
CA GLY A 127 -20.69 11.14 -4.44
C GLY A 127 -20.46 9.66 -4.14
N ASP A 128 -20.07 8.89 -5.16
CA ASP A 128 -19.78 7.47 -5.03
C ASP A 128 -18.46 7.27 -4.25
N LEU A 129 -18.58 6.89 -2.99
CA LEU A 129 -17.46 6.63 -2.09
C LEU A 129 -17.13 5.14 -2.03
N ASP A 130 -15.88 4.77 -2.29
CA ASP A 130 -15.40 3.42 -2.00
C ASP A 130 -15.22 3.23 -0.48
N TRP A 131 -16.02 2.32 0.09
CA TRP A 131 -16.00 2.00 1.52
C TRP A 131 -14.82 1.11 1.94
N GLY A 132 -14.17 0.42 1.00
CA GLY A 132 -13.02 -0.44 1.28
C GLY A 132 -11.87 0.31 1.95
N PRO A 133 -11.33 1.38 1.33
CA PRO A 133 -10.32 2.24 1.94
C PRO A 133 -10.76 2.87 3.27
N VAL A 134 -12.05 3.21 3.41
CA VAL A 134 -12.59 3.79 4.65
C VAL A 134 -12.47 2.79 5.81
N PHE A 135 -13.01 1.59 5.67
CA PHE A 135 -12.95 0.58 6.72
C PHE A 135 -11.51 0.15 7.02
N ALA A 136 -10.72 -0.07 5.97
CA ALA A 136 -9.30 -0.40 6.13
C ALA A 136 -8.53 0.70 6.88
N GLY A 137 -8.78 1.97 6.57
CA GLY A 137 -8.17 3.12 7.24
C GLY A 137 -8.52 3.20 8.72
N TYR A 138 -9.78 2.99 9.11
CA TYR A 138 -10.18 2.95 10.52
C TYR A 138 -9.55 1.76 11.27
N ILE A 139 -9.50 0.57 10.65
CA ILE A 139 -8.82 -0.59 11.23
C ILE A 139 -7.33 -0.28 11.42
N ALA A 140 -6.65 0.24 10.40
CA ALA A 140 -5.24 0.64 10.48
C ALA A 140 -5.00 1.66 11.61
N ALA A 141 -5.86 2.67 11.74
CA ALA A 141 -5.79 3.68 12.78
C ALA A 141 -5.92 3.09 14.19
N MET A 142 -6.82 2.13 14.39
CA MET A 142 -6.97 1.42 15.67
C MET A 142 -5.71 0.63 16.05
N PHE A 143 -5.09 -0.08 15.10
CA PHE A 143 -3.89 -0.86 15.35
C PHE A 143 -2.63 0.00 15.52
N LEU A 144 -2.46 1.03 14.68
CA LEU A 144 -1.39 2.02 14.81
C LEU A 144 -1.49 2.77 16.15
N GLY A 145 -2.69 3.20 16.51
CA GLY A 145 -2.96 3.84 17.79
C GLY A 145 -2.66 2.94 18.99
N ALA A 146 -2.97 1.63 18.91
CA ALA A 146 -2.59 0.65 19.90
C ALA A 146 -1.07 0.60 20.12
N SER A 147 -0.29 0.65 19.02
CA SER A 147 1.17 0.68 19.08
C SER A 147 1.67 1.94 19.79
N TYR A 148 1.18 3.13 19.42
CA TYR A 148 1.61 4.39 20.03
C TYR A 148 1.15 4.53 21.49
N ILE A 149 -0.05 4.05 21.83
CA ILE A 149 -0.54 4.00 23.23
C ILE A 149 0.36 3.12 24.09
N SER A 150 0.76 1.94 23.59
CA SER A 150 1.64 1.02 24.34
C SER A 150 3.02 1.62 24.60
N ILE A 151 3.60 2.31 23.60
CA ILE A 151 4.85 3.07 23.71
C ILE A 151 4.71 4.14 24.82
N GLY A 152 3.64 4.94 24.75
CA GLY A 152 3.41 6.01 25.70
C GLY A 152 3.18 5.51 27.13
N LEU A 153 2.47 4.40 27.33
CA LEU A 153 2.31 3.75 28.64
C LEU A 153 3.65 3.29 29.19
N PHE A 154 4.49 2.67 28.38
CA PHE A 154 5.83 2.26 28.81
C PHE A 154 6.68 3.47 29.23
N VAL A 155 6.73 4.51 28.40
CA VAL A 155 7.50 5.73 28.71
C VAL A 155 6.98 6.41 29.97
N SER A 156 5.65 6.52 30.14
CA SER A 156 5.01 7.08 31.34
C SER A 156 5.37 6.31 32.62
N SER A 157 5.60 4.99 32.53
CA SER A 157 6.01 4.19 33.68
C SER A 157 7.45 4.43 34.13
N LYS A 158 8.29 5.06 33.32
CA LYS A 158 9.71 5.31 33.60
C LYS A 158 10.00 6.70 34.15
N THR A 159 9.05 7.63 34.07
CA THR A 159 9.25 9.02 34.51
C THR A 159 8.09 9.50 35.39
N SER A 160 8.38 10.39 36.34
CA SER A 160 7.38 11.11 37.13
C SER A 160 6.94 12.44 36.48
N ASN A 161 7.60 12.86 35.40
CA ASN A 161 7.30 14.10 34.71
C ASN A 161 6.46 13.82 33.45
N GLN A 162 5.24 14.32 33.42
CA GLN A 162 4.29 14.12 32.34
C GLN A 162 4.78 14.70 30.98
N ILE A 163 5.45 15.88 31.01
CA ILE A 163 5.97 16.54 29.82
C ILE A 163 7.10 15.73 29.20
N VAL A 164 8.00 15.20 30.04
CA VAL A 164 9.08 14.31 29.61
C VAL A 164 8.51 13.03 29.00
N ALA A 165 7.46 12.46 29.61
CA ALA A 165 6.76 11.29 29.03
C ALA A 165 6.19 11.59 27.66
N LEU A 166 5.52 12.74 27.50
CA LEU A 166 4.97 13.18 26.20
C LEU A 166 6.08 13.33 25.16
N LEU A 167 7.14 14.08 25.44
CA LEU A 167 8.21 14.35 24.48
C LEU A 167 8.93 13.08 24.04
N ILE A 168 9.24 12.16 24.97
CA ILE A 168 9.91 10.89 24.63
C ILE A 168 8.97 10.00 23.81
N THR A 169 7.67 9.95 24.14
CA THR A 169 6.69 9.19 23.37
C THR A 169 6.57 9.73 21.94
N CYS A 170 6.50 11.06 21.77
CA CYS A 170 6.50 11.69 20.44
C CYS A 170 7.81 11.40 19.67
N LEU A 171 8.96 11.41 20.35
CA LEU A 171 10.25 11.12 19.73
C LEU A 171 10.32 9.67 19.22
N ILE A 172 9.90 8.69 20.03
CA ILE A 172 9.91 7.28 19.65
C ILE A 172 8.86 7.03 18.54
N GLY A 173 7.63 7.51 18.71
CA GLY A 173 6.57 7.34 17.73
C GLY A 173 6.89 8.04 16.39
N GLY A 174 7.39 9.29 16.46
CA GLY A 174 7.84 10.05 15.30
C GLY A 174 9.06 9.42 14.62
N GLY A 175 9.98 8.84 15.38
CA GLY A 175 11.11 8.09 14.84
C GLY A 175 10.66 6.84 14.06
N LEU A 176 9.76 6.03 14.63
CA LEU A 176 9.20 4.85 13.96
C LEU A 176 8.39 5.21 12.71
N PHE A 177 7.69 6.34 12.72
CA PHE A 177 6.99 6.84 11.55
C PHE A 177 7.98 7.36 10.50
N GLY A 178 8.94 8.19 10.92
CA GLY A 178 9.90 8.84 10.03
C GLY A 178 10.86 7.88 9.32
N ILE A 179 11.25 6.77 9.98
CA ILE A 179 12.14 5.76 9.39
C ILE A 179 11.58 5.21 8.07
N GLY A 180 10.26 5.03 7.95
CA GLY A 180 9.61 4.52 6.74
C GLY A 180 9.07 5.59 5.79
N SER A 181 9.30 6.88 6.07
CA SER A 181 8.82 7.97 5.22
C SER A 181 9.65 8.12 3.94
N SER A 182 9.04 8.56 2.84
CA SER A 182 9.69 8.83 1.56
C SER A 182 10.93 9.72 1.75
N PHE A 183 10.80 10.78 2.55
CA PHE A 183 11.93 11.68 2.86
C PHE A 183 13.18 10.97 3.41
N THR A 184 13.00 9.97 4.27
CA THR A 184 14.13 9.20 4.84
C THR A 184 14.64 8.16 3.86
N LEU A 185 13.74 7.54 3.07
CA LEU A 185 14.10 6.51 2.11
C LEU A 185 14.92 7.07 0.94
N ASP A 186 14.66 8.31 0.52
CA ASP A 186 15.39 8.99 -0.57
C ASP A 186 16.84 9.37 -0.18
N LEU A 187 17.14 9.41 1.13
CA LEU A 187 18.48 9.75 1.64
C LEU A 187 19.43 8.55 1.74
N VAL A 188 18.95 7.34 1.53
CA VAL A 188 19.73 6.10 1.76
C VAL A 188 19.78 5.23 0.51
N SER A 189 20.75 4.29 0.47
CA SER A 189 20.85 3.33 -0.64
C SER A 189 19.64 2.38 -0.69
N ASN A 190 19.29 1.89 -1.89
CA ASN A 190 18.13 1.04 -2.13
C ASN A 190 18.04 -0.16 -1.18
N ALA A 191 19.16 -0.85 -0.91
CA ALA A 191 19.17 -1.99 0.01
C ALA A 191 18.85 -1.59 1.47
N THR A 192 19.29 -0.41 1.90
CA THR A 192 19.00 0.13 3.24
C THR A 192 17.55 0.64 3.29
N ALA A 193 17.08 1.27 2.22
CA ALA A 193 15.72 1.79 2.11
C ALA A 193 14.66 0.67 2.28
N GLU A 194 14.90 -0.52 1.73
CA GLU A 194 14.01 -1.67 1.87
C GLU A 194 13.88 -2.11 3.34
N ILE A 195 15.00 -2.20 4.06
CA ILE A 195 15.01 -2.54 5.49
C ILE A 195 14.27 -1.47 6.31
N LEU A 196 14.52 -0.17 6.03
CA LEU A 196 13.87 0.93 6.73
C LEU A 196 12.37 0.99 6.44
N ARG A 197 11.95 0.74 5.21
CA ARG A 197 10.54 0.62 4.83
C ARG A 197 9.85 -0.51 5.60
N TRP A 198 10.54 -1.63 5.76
CA TRP A 198 10.02 -2.77 6.52
C TRP A 198 9.86 -2.48 8.02
N MET A 199 10.72 -1.63 8.59
CA MET A 199 10.67 -1.22 10.00
C MET A 199 9.72 -0.04 10.26
N GLY A 200 9.39 0.77 9.25
CA GLY A 200 8.58 1.97 9.39
C GLY A 200 7.11 1.68 9.64
N THR A 201 6.47 2.46 10.55
CA THR A 201 5.03 2.36 10.80
C THR A 201 4.21 3.07 9.72
N GLY A 202 4.76 4.11 9.08
CA GLY A 202 4.06 4.94 8.10
C GLY A 202 3.79 4.20 6.79
N SER A 203 4.76 3.51 6.23
CA SER A 203 4.64 2.77 4.97
C SER A 203 3.57 1.67 5.02
N ARG A 204 3.47 0.97 6.16
CA ARG A 204 2.44 -0.06 6.37
C ARG A 204 1.04 0.54 6.53
N PHE A 205 0.95 1.70 7.18
CA PHE A 205 -0.30 2.43 7.31
C PHE A 205 -0.83 2.85 5.95
N GLU A 206 0.03 3.44 5.13
CA GLU A 206 -0.30 3.82 3.75
C GLU A 206 -0.77 2.61 2.92
N SER A 207 -0.15 1.44 3.07
CA SER A 207 -0.57 0.21 2.39
C SER A 207 -2.01 -0.19 2.75
N ILE A 208 -2.37 -0.15 4.04
CA ILE A 208 -3.71 -0.55 4.49
C ILE A 208 -4.77 0.50 4.08
N THR A 209 -4.46 1.79 4.13
CA THR A 209 -5.41 2.87 3.81
C THR A 209 -5.84 2.90 2.35
N ARG A 210 -5.15 2.19 1.47
CA ARG A 210 -5.58 1.94 0.08
C ARG A 210 -6.80 1.01 -0.01
N GLY A 211 -7.16 0.31 1.06
CA GLY A 211 -8.25 -0.65 1.09
C GLY A 211 -7.79 -2.11 1.07
N VAL A 212 -6.50 -2.35 1.19
CA VAL A 212 -5.92 -3.71 1.22
C VAL A 212 -5.44 -4.04 2.63
N ILE A 213 -6.06 -5.01 3.26
CA ILE A 213 -5.65 -5.48 4.59
C ILE A 213 -4.71 -6.67 4.42
N ASP A 214 -3.45 -6.48 4.79
CA ASP A 214 -2.48 -7.56 4.92
C ASP A 214 -2.36 -7.95 6.40
N PHE A 215 -2.51 -9.24 6.69
CA PHE A 215 -2.37 -9.76 8.06
C PHE A 215 -0.99 -9.45 8.66
N ARG A 216 0.06 -9.39 7.84
CA ARG A 216 1.42 -9.05 8.26
C ARG A 216 1.50 -7.64 8.86
N ASP A 217 0.80 -6.68 8.23
CA ASP A 217 0.81 -5.28 8.67
C ASP A 217 0.04 -5.11 9.98
N LEU A 218 -1.10 -5.81 10.13
CA LEU A 218 -1.84 -5.83 11.40
C LEU A 218 -1.04 -6.49 12.52
N TYR A 219 -0.39 -7.63 12.22
CA TYR A 219 0.45 -8.33 13.19
C TYR A 219 1.66 -7.50 13.61
N TYR A 220 2.25 -6.74 12.69
CA TYR A 220 3.34 -5.82 12.99
C TYR A 220 2.94 -4.78 14.06
N TYR A 221 1.80 -4.10 13.89
CA TYR A 221 1.31 -3.18 14.92
C TYR A 221 0.99 -3.87 16.23
N LEU A 222 0.36 -5.04 16.17
CA LEU A 222 0.06 -5.83 17.37
C LEU A 222 1.34 -6.26 18.09
N SER A 223 2.40 -6.60 17.35
CA SER A 223 3.68 -6.98 17.93
C SER A 223 4.38 -5.79 18.62
N ILE A 224 4.37 -4.60 18.03
CA ILE A 224 4.87 -3.39 18.67
C ILE A 224 4.09 -3.14 19.97
N ALA A 225 2.77 -3.18 19.91
CA ALA A 225 1.94 -3.01 21.10
C ALA A 225 2.30 -4.06 22.18
N GLY A 226 2.42 -5.32 21.81
CA GLY A 226 2.80 -6.41 22.71
C GLY A 226 4.18 -6.22 23.34
N ILE A 227 5.18 -5.87 22.53
CA ILE A 227 6.55 -5.63 23.01
C ILE A 227 6.58 -4.52 24.08
N PHE A 228 5.95 -3.37 23.79
CA PHE A 228 5.96 -2.25 24.75
C PHE A 228 5.07 -2.50 25.96
N LEU A 229 3.99 -3.28 25.85
CA LEU A 229 3.23 -3.74 27.02
C LEU A 229 4.05 -4.70 27.90
N VAL A 230 4.81 -5.63 27.30
CA VAL A 230 5.75 -6.49 28.05
C VAL A 230 6.81 -5.64 28.74
N PHE A 231 7.39 -4.65 28.08
CA PHE A 231 8.34 -3.72 28.69
C PHE A 231 7.70 -2.90 29.80
N ASN A 232 6.44 -2.51 29.68
CA ASN A 232 5.71 -1.79 30.72
C ASN A 232 5.53 -2.66 31.97
N VAL A 233 5.04 -3.90 31.82
CA VAL A 233 4.92 -4.86 32.92
C VAL A 233 6.28 -5.08 33.58
N PHE A 234 7.32 -5.35 32.81
CA PHE A 234 8.68 -5.53 33.31
C PHE A 234 9.19 -4.30 34.07
N ALA A 235 8.90 -3.10 33.55
CA ALA A 235 9.31 -1.84 34.18
C ALA A 235 8.67 -1.63 35.55
N LEU A 236 7.41 -2.00 35.71
CA LEU A 236 6.68 -1.89 36.96
C LEU A 236 7.08 -2.99 37.95
N ASP A 237 7.16 -4.24 37.52
CA ASP A 237 7.60 -5.37 38.35
C ASP A 237 9.01 -5.14 38.91
N SER A 238 9.92 -4.61 38.07
CA SER A 238 11.31 -4.37 38.46
C SER A 238 11.47 -3.33 39.61
N GLN A 239 10.48 -2.46 39.81
CA GLN A 239 10.49 -1.48 40.90
C GLN A 239 10.17 -2.10 42.25
N GLY A 240 9.40 -3.19 42.27
CA GLY A 240 9.08 -3.94 43.47
C GLY A 240 10.17 -4.95 43.91
N TRP A 241 11.27 -5.04 43.16
CA TRP A 241 12.33 -6.00 43.49
C TRP A 241 13.15 -5.53 44.68
N ALA A 242 13.06 -6.27 45.78
CA ALA A 242 13.90 -6.05 46.94
C ALA A 242 15.36 -6.38 46.60
N THR A 243 16.29 -5.62 47.17
CA THR A 243 17.73 -5.79 46.99
C THR A 243 18.25 -7.10 47.62
N ASP A 244 17.43 -7.70 48.48
CA ASP A 244 17.80 -8.89 49.24
C ASP A 244 17.04 -10.16 48.73
N GLY A 245 17.70 -10.99 47.97
CA GLY A 245 17.63 -12.44 48.14
C GLY A 245 16.75 -13.23 47.17
N ASN A 246 16.00 -12.70 46.21
CA ASN A 246 15.20 -13.54 45.32
C ASN A 246 15.61 -13.46 43.84
N GLU A 247 16.92 -13.53 43.56
CA GLU A 247 17.52 -13.50 42.21
C GLU A 247 16.87 -14.48 41.22
N ARG A 248 16.36 -15.61 41.71
CA ARG A 248 15.78 -16.65 40.89
C ARG A 248 14.45 -16.21 40.24
N ASN A 249 13.61 -15.49 40.95
CA ASN A 249 12.35 -14.97 40.44
C ASN A 249 12.58 -13.78 39.47
N HIS A 250 13.53 -12.90 39.80
CA HIS A 250 13.91 -11.78 38.95
C HIS A 250 14.45 -12.28 37.60
N ARG A 251 15.37 -13.25 37.63
CA ARG A 251 15.90 -13.88 36.43
C ARG A 251 14.83 -14.58 35.62
N ARG A 252 13.84 -15.23 36.24
CA ARG A 252 12.71 -15.84 35.58
C ARG A 252 11.87 -14.82 34.82
N VAL A 253 11.51 -13.68 35.44
CA VAL A 253 10.74 -12.59 34.80
C VAL A 253 11.53 -11.99 33.62
N GLN A 254 12.84 -11.77 33.78
CA GLN A 254 13.70 -11.29 32.70
C GLN A 254 13.70 -12.24 31.51
N ILE A 255 13.88 -13.56 31.75
CA ILE A 255 13.90 -14.57 30.71
C ILE A 255 12.53 -14.65 30.01
N VAL A 256 11.43 -14.67 30.75
CA VAL A 256 10.08 -14.77 30.18
C VAL A 256 9.78 -13.53 29.34
N SER A 257 10.08 -12.32 29.83
CA SER A 257 9.89 -11.09 29.06
C SER A 257 10.76 -11.07 27.79
N GLY A 258 12.02 -11.48 27.89
CA GLY A 258 12.92 -11.59 26.75
C GLY A 258 12.44 -12.61 25.70
N LEU A 259 11.95 -13.77 26.14
CA LEU A 259 11.39 -14.79 25.24
C LEU A 259 10.08 -14.30 24.58
N CYS A 260 9.22 -13.59 25.29
CA CYS A 260 8.01 -13.01 24.69
C CYS A 260 8.35 -12.01 23.58
N VAL A 261 9.30 -11.10 23.85
CA VAL A 261 9.76 -10.13 22.86
C VAL A 261 10.41 -10.83 21.65
N ALA A 262 11.31 -11.78 21.91
CA ALA A 262 11.96 -12.55 20.86
C ALA A 262 10.94 -13.29 19.96
N ASN A 263 9.91 -13.90 20.58
CA ASN A 263 8.86 -14.59 19.84
C ASN A 263 8.06 -13.64 18.93
N LEU A 264 7.68 -12.46 19.44
CA LEU A 264 6.97 -11.45 18.65
C LEU A 264 7.80 -10.96 17.46
N VAL A 265 9.12 -10.77 17.64
CA VAL A 265 10.03 -10.35 16.57
C VAL A 265 10.22 -11.48 15.55
N ILE A 266 10.49 -12.70 16.00
CA ILE A 266 10.69 -13.86 15.12
C ILE A 266 9.43 -14.13 14.29
N ALA A 267 8.25 -14.00 14.87
CA ALA A 267 6.99 -14.19 14.17
C ALA A 267 6.78 -13.11 13.07
N ASN A 268 7.23 -11.86 13.28
CA ASN A 268 7.23 -10.86 12.21
C ASN A 268 8.14 -11.27 11.05
N LEU A 269 9.35 -11.76 11.35
CA LEU A 269 10.27 -12.23 10.32
C LEU A 269 9.71 -13.44 9.54
N TRP A 270 9.10 -14.38 10.25
CA TRP A 270 8.49 -15.55 9.65
C TRP A 270 7.27 -15.21 8.78
N LEU A 271 6.39 -14.31 9.25
CA LEU A 271 5.25 -13.83 8.49
C LEU A 271 5.65 -13.03 7.25
N GLY A 272 6.84 -12.41 7.25
CA GLY A 272 7.37 -11.68 6.09
C GLY A 272 7.41 -12.49 4.80
N GLY A 273 7.59 -13.81 4.89
CA GLY A 273 7.58 -14.74 3.74
C GLY A 273 6.18 -15.23 3.29
N ILE A 274 5.10 -14.86 3.97
CA ILE A 274 3.74 -15.36 3.69
C ILE A 274 2.90 -14.29 2.99
N ASN A 275 2.81 -14.35 1.66
CA ASN A 275 2.05 -13.39 0.85
C ASN A 275 0.55 -13.74 0.66
N ARG A 276 0.06 -14.82 1.29
CA ARG A 276 -1.28 -15.38 1.00
C ARG A 276 -2.42 -14.80 1.83
N LEU A 277 -2.13 -14.07 2.91
CA LEU A 277 -3.15 -13.54 3.85
C LEU A 277 -3.40 -12.06 3.60
N ARG A 278 -3.87 -11.77 2.40
CA ARG A 278 -4.18 -10.42 1.94
C ARG A 278 -5.62 -10.35 1.47
N TRP A 279 -6.37 -9.36 1.93
CA TRP A 279 -7.75 -9.10 1.57
C TRP A 279 -7.88 -7.72 0.94
N ASP A 280 -8.33 -7.70 -0.30
CA ASP A 280 -8.72 -6.49 -1.00
C ASP A 280 -10.20 -6.21 -0.69
N LEU A 281 -10.46 -5.08 -0.02
CA LEU A 281 -11.80 -4.62 0.35
C LEU A 281 -12.35 -3.59 -0.63
N THR A 282 -11.58 -3.18 -1.63
CA THR A 282 -11.98 -2.15 -2.57
C THR A 282 -13.10 -2.61 -3.50
N GLN A 283 -13.94 -1.66 -3.90
CA GLN A 283 -14.99 -1.92 -4.86
C GLN A 283 -14.38 -2.29 -6.23
N GLY A 284 -14.57 -3.55 -6.64
CA GLY A 284 -14.01 -4.07 -7.88
C GLY A 284 -12.64 -4.73 -7.78
N ASN A 285 -12.10 -5.00 -6.57
CA ASN A 285 -10.80 -5.64 -6.34
C ASN A 285 -9.65 -4.93 -7.09
N GLN A 286 -9.61 -3.61 -7.00
CA GLN A 286 -8.71 -2.75 -7.78
C GLN A 286 -7.22 -2.98 -7.48
N TYR A 287 -6.89 -3.62 -6.35
CA TYR A 287 -5.52 -3.89 -5.90
C TYR A 287 -5.18 -5.38 -5.87
N SER A 288 -5.89 -6.19 -6.63
CA SER A 288 -5.54 -7.59 -6.82
C SER A 288 -5.36 -7.88 -8.31
N ILE A 289 -4.13 -8.17 -8.73
CA ILE A 289 -3.87 -8.64 -10.09
C ILE A 289 -4.29 -10.11 -10.22
N SER A 290 -4.72 -10.46 -11.41
CA SER A 290 -5.22 -11.80 -11.71
C SER A 290 -4.17 -12.89 -11.48
N GLN A 291 -4.61 -14.10 -11.20
CA GLN A 291 -3.69 -15.24 -11.03
C GLN A 291 -2.89 -15.53 -12.31
N ALA A 292 -3.48 -15.24 -13.48
CA ALA A 292 -2.79 -15.36 -14.76
C ALA A 292 -1.60 -14.39 -14.86
N THR A 293 -1.81 -13.12 -14.47
CA THR A 293 -0.76 -12.10 -14.41
C THR A 293 0.35 -12.52 -13.43
N LYS A 294 -0.01 -12.96 -12.22
CA LYS A 294 0.98 -13.45 -11.21
C LYS A 294 1.81 -14.61 -11.74
N SER A 295 1.15 -15.60 -12.37
CA SER A 295 1.85 -16.75 -12.95
C SER A 295 2.81 -16.32 -14.06
N TYR A 296 2.45 -15.29 -14.82
CA TYR A 296 3.30 -14.78 -15.87
C TYR A 296 4.50 -14.01 -15.31
N LEU A 297 4.27 -13.13 -14.32
CA LEU A 297 5.35 -12.37 -13.66
C LEU A 297 6.38 -13.28 -12.98
N SER A 298 5.96 -14.43 -12.44
CA SER A 298 6.87 -15.40 -11.84
C SER A 298 7.81 -16.11 -12.84
N GLN A 299 7.56 -15.97 -14.15
CA GLN A 299 8.38 -16.55 -15.22
C GLN A 299 9.41 -15.56 -15.79
N LEU A 300 9.43 -14.31 -15.31
CA LEU A 300 10.42 -13.33 -15.73
C LEU A 300 11.83 -13.80 -15.31
N ARG A 301 12.75 -13.80 -16.27
CA ARG A 301 14.15 -14.25 -16.06
C ARG A 301 15.08 -13.09 -15.73
N GLU A 302 14.76 -11.91 -16.24
CA GLU A 302 15.50 -10.67 -16.00
C GLU A 302 14.63 -9.63 -15.30
N PRO A 303 15.22 -8.64 -14.63
CA PRO A 303 14.45 -7.60 -13.95
C PRO A 303 13.74 -6.70 -14.98
N LEU A 304 12.44 -6.55 -14.80
CA LEU A 304 11.59 -5.62 -15.55
C LEU A 304 11.60 -4.26 -14.83
N LEU A 305 11.96 -3.20 -15.53
CA LEU A 305 11.83 -1.84 -15.05
C LEU A 305 10.48 -1.25 -15.47
N ILE A 306 9.72 -0.77 -14.50
CA ILE A 306 8.49 -0.02 -14.71
C ILE A 306 8.71 1.40 -14.23
N ARG A 307 8.56 2.40 -15.11
CA ARG A 307 8.62 3.82 -14.75
C ARG A 307 7.27 4.48 -15.01
N GLY A 308 6.65 4.99 -13.97
CA GLY A 308 5.43 5.79 -14.08
C GLY A 308 5.77 7.28 -14.10
N TYR A 309 5.44 7.97 -15.18
CA TYR A 309 5.61 9.41 -15.33
C TYR A 309 4.28 10.10 -15.06
N PHE A 310 4.16 10.72 -13.89
CA PHE A 310 2.92 11.36 -13.44
C PHE A 310 3.18 12.75 -12.89
N SER A 311 2.52 13.76 -13.46
CA SER A 311 2.60 15.12 -12.94
C SER A 311 1.80 15.27 -11.65
N GLU A 312 2.39 15.88 -10.62
CA GLU A 312 1.70 16.25 -9.38
C GLU A 312 0.53 17.22 -9.66
N LYS A 313 0.74 18.16 -10.59
CA LYS A 313 -0.29 19.07 -11.07
C LYS A 313 -0.88 18.54 -12.37
N THR A 314 -2.02 17.89 -12.30
CA THR A 314 -2.71 17.32 -13.45
C THR A 314 -4.14 17.88 -13.60
N HIS A 315 -4.80 17.54 -14.71
CA HIS A 315 -6.20 17.92 -14.93
C HIS A 315 -7.10 17.28 -13.84
N PRO A 316 -8.12 18.01 -13.31
CA PRO A 316 -8.99 17.50 -12.24
C PRO A 316 -9.65 16.15 -12.55
N LEU A 317 -9.95 15.84 -13.82
CA LEU A 317 -10.50 14.56 -14.24
C LEU A 317 -9.46 13.41 -14.21
N LEU A 318 -8.16 13.71 -14.28
CA LEU A 318 -7.08 12.72 -14.20
C LEU A 318 -6.58 12.52 -12.77
N GLY A 319 -6.80 13.50 -11.90
CA GLY A 319 -6.34 13.47 -10.51
C GLY A 319 -6.68 12.16 -9.76
N PRO A 320 -7.92 11.62 -9.88
CA PRO A 320 -8.28 10.35 -9.25
C PRO A 320 -7.60 9.12 -9.86
N LEU A 321 -7.24 9.17 -11.15
CA LEU A 321 -6.70 8.03 -11.89
C LEU A 321 -5.21 7.81 -11.62
N VAL A 322 -4.46 8.88 -11.32
CA VAL A 322 -3.03 8.80 -11.01
C VAL A 322 -2.76 7.88 -9.80
N PRO A 323 -3.37 8.07 -8.62
CA PRO A 323 -3.19 7.15 -7.50
C PRO A 323 -3.62 5.71 -7.82
N GLN A 324 -4.72 5.53 -8.55
CA GLN A 324 -5.20 4.19 -8.92
C GLN A 324 -4.17 3.44 -9.76
N LEU A 325 -3.60 4.10 -10.78
CA LEU A 325 -2.58 3.50 -11.63
C LEU A 325 -1.27 3.26 -10.87
N GLN A 326 -0.83 4.23 -10.06
CA GLN A 326 0.36 4.08 -9.21
C GLN A 326 0.23 2.87 -8.27
N ASP A 327 -0.94 2.69 -7.66
CA ASP A 327 -1.21 1.60 -6.76
C ASP A 327 -1.21 0.24 -7.50
N LEU A 328 -1.77 0.19 -8.71
CA LEU A 328 -1.70 -1.00 -9.55
C LEU A 328 -0.25 -1.35 -9.91
N LEU A 329 0.56 -0.37 -10.30
CA LEU A 329 1.98 -0.58 -10.61
C LEU A 329 2.76 -1.12 -9.40
N ARG A 330 2.47 -0.61 -8.20
CA ARG A 330 3.04 -1.15 -6.95
C ARG A 330 2.61 -2.59 -6.67
N GLU A 331 1.39 -2.96 -7.08
CA GLU A 331 0.93 -4.35 -6.96
C GLU A 331 1.70 -5.30 -7.87
N TYR A 332 2.06 -4.85 -9.08
CA TYR A 332 2.95 -5.60 -9.97
C TYR A 332 4.32 -5.81 -9.31
N GLU A 333 4.92 -4.77 -8.74
CA GLU A 333 6.20 -4.86 -8.02
C GLU A 333 6.14 -5.86 -6.85
N LEU A 334 5.10 -5.75 -6.02
CA LEU A 334 4.90 -6.61 -4.84
C LEU A 334 4.64 -8.08 -5.22
N SER A 335 3.96 -8.32 -6.33
CA SER A 335 3.59 -9.68 -6.78
C SER A 335 4.70 -10.39 -7.55
N ALA A 336 5.74 -9.69 -7.96
CA ALA A 336 6.84 -10.21 -8.78
C ALA A 336 8.07 -10.69 -7.98
N ASP A 337 7.98 -10.76 -6.65
CA ASP A 337 9.06 -11.25 -5.75
C ASP A 337 10.46 -10.69 -6.07
N GLY A 338 10.53 -9.39 -6.42
CA GLY A 338 11.80 -8.70 -6.73
C GLY A 338 12.22 -8.73 -8.21
N SER A 339 11.46 -9.38 -9.09
CA SER A 339 11.71 -9.36 -10.54
C SER A 339 11.26 -8.07 -11.23
N ILE A 340 10.55 -7.18 -10.53
CA ILE A 340 10.11 -5.88 -11.03
C ILE A 340 10.69 -4.78 -10.16
N ARG A 341 11.18 -3.73 -10.80
CA ARG A 341 11.59 -2.47 -10.17
C ARG A 341 10.67 -1.35 -10.62
N LEU A 342 9.98 -0.72 -9.66
CA LEU A 342 9.09 0.40 -9.91
C LEU A 342 9.76 1.73 -9.54
N GLU A 343 9.70 2.69 -10.47
CA GLU A 343 10.12 4.08 -10.26
C GLU A 343 8.95 5.00 -10.62
N LEU A 344 8.49 5.81 -9.66
CA LEU A 344 7.45 6.83 -9.90
C LEU A 344 8.12 8.21 -9.97
N ILE A 345 7.93 8.89 -11.08
CA ILE A 345 8.66 10.12 -11.42
C ILE A 345 7.66 11.23 -11.74
N ASP A 346 7.84 12.40 -11.13
CA ASP A 346 7.24 13.62 -11.64
C ASP A 346 8.29 14.34 -12.50
N PRO A 347 8.13 14.36 -13.84
CA PRO A 347 9.10 14.99 -14.74
C PRO A 347 9.25 16.50 -14.47
N ALA A 348 8.16 17.18 -14.11
CA ALA A 348 8.20 18.61 -13.83
C ALA A 348 9.08 18.98 -12.62
N ALA A 349 9.27 18.05 -11.68
CA ALA A 349 10.11 18.24 -10.50
C ALA A 349 11.61 17.91 -10.77
N ASN A 350 11.92 17.16 -11.84
CA ASN A 350 13.27 16.69 -12.15
C ASN A 350 13.62 16.89 -13.65
N PRO A 351 14.25 18.02 -14.00
CA PRO A 351 14.55 18.36 -15.39
C PRO A 351 15.44 17.36 -16.13
N GLU A 352 16.32 16.64 -15.44
CA GLU A 352 17.19 15.63 -16.08
C GLU A 352 16.37 14.41 -16.51
N LEU A 353 15.42 13.97 -15.69
CA LEU A 353 14.52 12.86 -16.01
C LEU A 353 13.45 13.28 -17.03
N GLU A 354 13.07 14.55 -17.06
CA GLU A 354 12.20 15.10 -18.11
C GLU A 354 12.88 15.05 -19.47
N ASP A 355 14.14 15.47 -19.54
CA ASP A 355 14.96 15.44 -20.77
C ASP A 355 15.18 13.98 -21.25
N GLU A 356 15.44 13.05 -20.34
CA GLU A 356 15.54 11.62 -20.65
C GLU A 356 14.22 11.08 -21.22
N ALA A 357 13.08 11.38 -20.57
CA ALA A 357 11.76 10.97 -21.02
C ALA A 357 11.43 11.48 -22.43
N ASN A 358 11.69 12.78 -22.66
CA ASN A 358 11.39 13.43 -23.92
C ASN A 358 12.29 12.95 -25.09
N THR A 359 13.61 12.87 -24.86
CA THR A 359 14.58 12.59 -25.93
C THR A 359 14.77 11.12 -26.21
N LYS A 360 14.81 10.28 -25.17
CA LYS A 360 15.09 8.85 -25.30
C LYS A 360 13.83 8.02 -25.56
N TYR A 361 12.75 8.33 -24.84
CA TYR A 361 11.53 7.52 -24.86
C TYR A 361 10.37 8.18 -25.62
N GLY A 362 10.50 9.44 -26.03
CA GLY A 362 9.47 10.16 -26.77
C GLY A 362 8.23 10.50 -25.93
N ILE A 363 8.35 10.48 -24.60
CA ILE A 363 7.27 10.80 -23.68
C ILE A 363 7.16 12.33 -23.58
N LEU A 364 6.05 12.88 -24.07
CA LEU A 364 5.82 14.31 -24.12
C LEU A 364 4.61 14.69 -23.25
N PRO A 365 4.65 15.86 -22.59
CA PRO A 365 3.52 16.32 -21.79
C PRO A 365 2.31 16.59 -22.67
N VAL A 366 1.15 16.13 -22.19
CA VAL A 366 -0.14 16.39 -22.86
C VAL A 366 -0.73 17.71 -22.31
N PRO A 367 -1.01 18.71 -23.17
CA PRO A 367 -1.63 19.95 -22.74
C PRO A 367 -3.13 19.74 -22.51
N PHE A 368 -3.59 20.00 -21.30
CA PHE A 368 -5.01 20.00 -20.92
C PHE A 368 -5.48 21.42 -20.66
N GLN A 369 -6.63 21.79 -21.24
CA GLN A 369 -7.27 23.06 -20.95
C GLN A 369 -8.17 22.92 -19.71
N VAL A 370 -7.78 23.55 -18.63
CA VAL A 370 -8.59 23.67 -17.41
C VAL A 370 -9.32 25.01 -17.47
N SER A 371 -10.65 24.94 -17.59
CA SER A 371 -11.50 26.15 -17.56
C SER A 371 -12.22 26.23 -16.23
N ASP A 372 -11.91 27.22 -15.43
CA ASP A 372 -12.71 27.62 -14.28
C ASP A 372 -13.61 28.85 -14.66
N ARG A 373 -14.60 29.18 -13.82
CA ARG A 373 -15.56 30.25 -14.08
C ARG A 373 -14.93 31.61 -14.42
N TYR A 374 -13.66 31.81 -14.11
CA TYR A 374 -12.93 33.07 -14.24
C TYR A 374 -11.62 33.01 -15.01
N GLN A 375 -11.07 31.83 -15.24
CA GLN A 375 -9.77 31.66 -15.92
C GLN A 375 -9.74 30.35 -16.73
N ALA A 376 -9.15 30.41 -17.92
CA ALA A 376 -8.74 29.24 -18.68
C ALA A 376 -7.23 29.15 -18.60
N SER A 377 -6.70 28.05 -18.06
CA SER A 377 -5.27 27.77 -17.99
C SER A 377 -4.96 26.48 -18.75
N LEU A 378 -3.79 26.44 -19.38
CA LEU A 378 -3.22 25.21 -19.97
C LEU A 378 -2.34 24.56 -18.91
N VAL A 379 -2.64 23.31 -18.59
CA VAL A 379 -1.83 22.47 -17.69
C VAL A 379 -1.21 21.38 -18.53
N ASN A 380 0.12 21.36 -18.60
CA ASN A 380 0.86 20.27 -19.20
C ASN A 380 1.00 19.14 -18.18
N SER A 381 0.52 17.95 -18.52
CA SER A 381 0.56 16.80 -17.60
C SER A 381 1.17 15.58 -18.29
N TYR A 382 1.98 14.86 -17.56
CA TYR A 382 2.46 13.54 -17.91
C TYR A 382 1.53 12.49 -17.31
N PHE A 383 1.17 11.50 -18.10
CA PHE A 383 0.39 10.34 -17.70
C PHE A 383 0.78 9.15 -18.55
N ASP A 384 1.99 8.65 -18.33
CA ASP A 384 2.62 7.62 -19.15
C ASP A 384 3.30 6.58 -18.27
N VAL A 385 3.35 5.33 -18.76
CA VAL A 385 4.05 4.22 -18.11
C VAL A 385 5.04 3.63 -19.10
N LEU A 386 6.32 3.71 -18.79
CA LEU A 386 7.40 3.05 -19.51
C LEU A 386 7.64 1.67 -18.91
N LEU A 387 7.65 0.68 -19.75
CA LEU A 387 8.00 -0.71 -19.43
C LEU A 387 9.29 -1.05 -20.20
N GLN A 388 10.33 -1.51 -19.49
CA GLN A 388 11.61 -1.86 -20.11
C GLN A 388 12.10 -3.21 -19.59
N TYR A 389 12.45 -4.09 -20.51
CA TYR A 389 13.00 -5.42 -20.24
C TYR A 389 14.25 -5.66 -21.10
N GLY A 390 15.42 -5.64 -20.48
CA GLY A 390 16.69 -5.59 -21.20
C GLY A 390 16.81 -4.31 -22.05
N ASP A 391 17.04 -4.48 -23.34
CA ASP A 391 17.15 -3.38 -24.33
C ASP A 391 15.81 -2.99 -24.96
N GLU A 392 14.78 -3.81 -24.80
CA GLU A 392 13.45 -3.56 -25.33
C GLU A 392 12.61 -2.72 -24.37
N TYR A 393 11.86 -1.76 -24.92
CA TYR A 393 10.94 -0.94 -24.14
C TYR A 393 9.67 -0.59 -24.91
N GLU A 394 8.60 -0.35 -24.17
CA GLU A 394 7.32 0.13 -24.70
C GLU A 394 6.73 1.17 -23.75
N VAL A 395 6.06 2.17 -24.30
CA VAL A 395 5.42 3.24 -23.54
C VAL A 395 3.92 3.12 -23.69
N LEU A 396 3.22 3.02 -22.57
CA LEU A 396 1.77 3.14 -22.50
C LEU A 396 1.41 4.57 -22.12
N GLY A 397 0.86 5.30 -23.06
CA GLY A 397 0.48 6.70 -22.84
C GLY A 397 -0.99 6.87 -22.46
N PHE A 398 -1.37 8.13 -22.35
CA PHE A 398 -2.73 8.56 -22.02
C PHE A 398 -3.83 7.87 -22.87
N ARG A 399 -3.59 7.66 -24.17
CA ARG A 399 -4.60 7.12 -25.09
C ARG A 399 -4.85 5.62 -24.91
N GLU A 400 -3.84 4.90 -24.46
CA GLU A 400 -3.92 3.45 -24.21
C GLU A 400 -4.55 3.17 -22.85
N LEU A 401 -4.23 4.00 -21.83
CA LEU A 401 -4.62 3.76 -20.46
C LEU A 401 -5.99 4.32 -20.09
N ILE A 402 -6.49 5.32 -20.85
CA ILE A 402 -7.70 6.07 -20.48
C ILE A 402 -8.81 5.87 -21.50
N GLU A 403 -10.01 5.63 -20.98
CA GLU A 403 -11.27 5.63 -21.74
C GLU A 403 -12.11 6.86 -21.33
N ILE A 404 -12.54 7.63 -22.33
CA ILE A 404 -13.42 8.79 -22.15
C ILE A 404 -14.82 8.37 -22.55
N LYS A 405 -15.75 8.32 -21.59
CA LYS A 405 -17.17 8.06 -21.82
C LYS A 405 -17.95 9.36 -21.72
N VAL A 406 -18.76 9.68 -22.72
CA VAL A 406 -19.65 10.85 -22.69
C VAL A 406 -20.98 10.40 -22.09
N ARG A 407 -21.27 10.85 -20.86
CA ARG A 407 -22.58 10.68 -20.22
C ARG A 407 -23.40 11.95 -20.37
N GLY A 408 -24.31 12.00 -21.36
CA GLY A 408 -25.17 13.15 -21.61
C GLY A 408 -24.50 14.28 -22.40
N GLU A 409 -25.15 15.46 -22.45
CA GLU A 409 -24.68 16.59 -23.31
C GLU A 409 -23.44 17.35 -22.78
N SER A 410 -23.01 17.13 -21.54
CA SER A 410 -21.89 17.89 -20.92
C SER A 410 -21.06 17.16 -19.88
N GLU A 411 -21.29 15.90 -19.59
CA GLU A 411 -20.57 15.15 -18.55
C GLU A 411 -19.59 14.17 -19.17
N LEU A 412 -18.29 14.48 -19.06
CA LEU A 412 -17.20 13.60 -19.46
C LEU A 412 -16.84 12.70 -18.25
N ASP A 413 -17.05 11.41 -18.38
CA ASP A 413 -16.60 10.39 -17.45
C ASP A 413 -15.27 9.80 -17.94
N VAL A 414 -14.19 10.04 -17.21
CA VAL A 414 -12.83 9.62 -17.57
C VAL A 414 -12.42 8.51 -16.63
N GLN A 415 -12.15 7.33 -17.18
CA GLN A 415 -11.84 6.12 -16.43
C GLN A 415 -10.61 5.42 -16.98
N LEU A 416 -9.92 4.62 -16.16
CA LEU A 416 -8.91 3.69 -16.65
C LEU A 416 -9.62 2.59 -17.48
N ARG A 417 -9.12 2.31 -18.67
CA ARG A 417 -9.73 1.37 -19.63
C ARG A 417 -9.74 -0.07 -19.11
N ASN A 418 -8.59 -0.70 -19.01
CA ASN A 418 -8.31 -1.97 -18.36
C ASN A 418 -6.79 -2.04 -18.11
N PRO A 419 -6.28 -1.32 -17.12
CA PRO A 419 -4.86 -1.11 -16.99
C PRO A 419 -4.10 -2.42 -16.68
N GLU A 420 -4.71 -3.40 -16.01
CA GLU A 420 -4.07 -4.70 -15.81
C GLU A 420 -3.85 -5.43 -17.12
N TYR A 421 -4.86 -5.46 -17.99
CA TYR A 421 -4.75 -6.12 -19.29
C TYR A 421 -3.70 -5.44 -20.16
N ASP A 422 -3.76 -4.11 -20.25
CA ASP A 422 -2.87 -3.35 -21.13
C ASP A 422 -1.41 -3.48 -20.65
N LEU A 423 -1.16 -3.36 -19.34
CA LEU A 423 0.17 -3.58 -18.74
C LEU A 423 0.67 -5.01 -18.97
N THR A 424 -0.13 -6.03 -18.67
CA THR A 424 0.28 -7.43 -18.81
C THR A 424 0.53 -7.78 -20.26
N ARG A 425 -0.30 -7.30 -21.19
CA ARG A 425 -0.12 -7.49 -22.63
C ARG A 425 1.20 -6.86 -23.11
N THR A 426 1.48 -5.63 -22.68
CA THR A 426 2.70 -4.92 -23.06
C THR A 426 3.94 -5.60 -22.48
N ILE A 427 3.91 -5.99 -21.20
CA ILE A 427 4.99 -6.80 -20.60
C ILE A 427 5.23 -8.07 -21.40
N LYS A 428 4.16 -8.75 -21.79
CA LYS A 428 4.25 -9.97 -22.60
C LYS A 428 4.91 -9.70 -23.94
N ASN A 429 4.52 -8.63 -24.63
CA ASN A 429 5.09 -8.26 -25.92
C ASN A 429 6.58 -7.96 -25.83
N ILE A 430 7.01 -7.16 -24.84
CA ILE A 430 8.40 -6.79 -24.62
C ILE A 430 9.25 -8.03 -24.27
N VAL A 431 8.75 -8.90 -23.40
CA VAL A 431 9.45 -10.13 -23.01
C VAL A 431 9.60 -11.07 -24.20
N TYR A 432 8.57 -11.19 -25.04
CA TYR A 432 8.67 -11.97 -26.27
C TYR A 432 9.57 -11.32 -27.31
N GLY A 433 9.54 -9.99 -27.46
CA GLY A 433 10.46 -9.24 -28.32
C GLY A 433 11.92 -9.48 -27.94
N PHE A 434 12.23 -9.36 -26.64
CA PHE A 434 13.57 -9.61 -26.10
C PHE A 434 14.00 -11.09 -26.25
N GLN A 435 13.10 -12.04 -26.05
CA GLN A 435 13.37 -13.46 -26.26
C GLN A 435 13.37 -13.86 -27.73
N GLY A 436 12.69 -13.11 -28.58
CA GLY A 436 12.52 -13.40 -30.02
C GLY A 436 13.75 -13.11 -30.88
N GLY A 437 14.79 -12.52 -30.30
CA GLY A 437 16.14 -12.51 -30.90
C GLY A 437 16.73 -13.93 -31.07
N ASP A 438 16.26 -14.90 -30.27
CA ASP A 438 16.55 -16.33 -30.40
C ASP A 438 15.25 -17.14 -30.53
N SER A 439 14.75 -17.24 -31.76
CA SER A 439 13.65 -18.06 -32.29
C SER A 439 12.41 -18.27 -31.37
N ILE A 440 11.26 -17.77 -31.89
CA ILE A 440 9.88 -18.01 -31.39
C ILE A 440 9.60 -19.50 -31.05
N PHE A 441 10.36 -20.40 -31.65
CA PHE A 441 10.19 -21.85 -31.59
C PHE A 441 11.01 -22.55 -30.51
N THR A 442 11.91 -21.88 -29.79
CA THR A 442 12.78 -22.53 -28.76
C THR A 442 12.03 -23.01 -27.51
N ASN A 443 10.83 -22.50 -27.26
CA ASN A 443 10.03 -22.85 -26.07
C ASN A 443 8.79 -23.74 -26.42
N ILE A 444 8.68 -24.22 -27.66
CA ILE A 444 7.59 -25.10 -28.07
C ILE A 444 8.03 -26.55 -27.85
N ASN A 445 7.37 -27.24 -26.93
CA ASN A 445 7.68 -28.65 -26.60
C ASN A 445 7.15 -29.63 -27.68
N ASP A 446 6.08 -29.28 -28.40
CA ASP A 446 5.50 -30.10 -29.44
C ASP A 446 5.59 -29.37 -30.79
N PRO A 447 5.95 -30.05 -31.90
CA PRO A 447 6.08 -29.42 -33.18
C PRO A 447 4.71 -28.88 -33.67
N VAL A 448 4.72 -27.63 -34.14
CA VAL A 448 3.54 -26.97 -34.68
C VAL A 448 3.41 -27.26 -36.15
N VAL A 449 2.29 -27.83 -36.57
CA VAL A 449 1.95 -28.05 -37.98
C VAL A 449 0.90 -27.03 -38.42
N PHE A 450 1.24 -26.22 -39.39
CA PHE A 450 0.30 -25.29 -40.01
C PHE A 450 -0.28 -25.88 -41.28
N THR A 451 -1.58 -26.06 -41.35
CA THR A 451 -2.27 -26.51 -42.57
C THR A 451 -3.13 -25.35 -43.12
N GLY A 452 -2.73 -24.83 -44.27
CA GLY A 452 -3.45 -23.75 -44.96
C GLY A 452 -4.30 -24.29 -46.13
N TYR A 453 -5.57 -23.92 -46.19
CA TYR A 453 -6.45 -24.29 -47.28
C TYR A 453 -6.51 -23.14 -48.30
N VAL A 454 -5.72 -23.24 -49.38
CA VAL A 454 -5.61 -22.19 -50.41
C VAL A 454 -5.69 -22.82 -51.80
N SER A 455 -6.56 -22.29 -52.66
CA SER A 455 -6.67 -22.75 -54.04
C SER A 455 -5.37 -22.55 -54.84
N VAL A 456 -5.15 -23.36 -55.85
CA VAL A 456 -3.99 -23.27 -56.76
C VAL A 456 -4.01 -21.95 -57.56
N ASP A 457 -2.83 -21.47 -57.99
CA ASP A 457 -2.67 -20.18 -58.66
C ASP A 457 -3.55 -20.00 -59.90
N GLU A 458 -3.85 -21.08 -60.65
CA GLU A 458 -4.68 -21.09 -61.84
C GLU A 458 -6.15 -20.70 -61.60
N LYS A 459 -6.59 -20.76 -60.31
CA LYS A 459 -7.98 -20.48 -59.93
C LYS A 459 -8.10 -19.25 -59.02
N LEU A 460 -7.00 -18.59 -58.69
CA LEU A 460 -6.98 -17.38 -57.91
C LEU A 460 -7.01 -16.12 -58.79
N PRO A 461 -7.70 -15.05 -58.37
CA PRO A 461 -7.56 -13.73 -58.98
C PRO A 461 -6.11 -13.23 -58.89
N GLU A 462 -5.65 -12.46 -59.91
CA GLU A 462 -4.26 -11.95 -59.97
C GLU A 462 -3.82 -11.23 -58.65
N SER A 463 -4.74 -10.53 -58.00
CA SER A 463 -4.48 -9.84 -56.74
C SER A 463 -4.18 -10.80 -55.55
N LEU A 464 -4.67 -12.04 -55.60
CA LEU A 464 -4.46 -13.04 -54.55
C LEU A 464 -3.27 -13.95 -54.85
N ILE A 465 -2.77 -14.01 -56.06
CA ILE A 465 -1.59 -14.79 -56.45
C ILE A 465 -0.35 -14.19 -55.74
N SER A 466 -0.21 -12.87 -55.80
CA SER A 466 0.91 -12.17 -55.11
C SER A 466 0.83 -12.32 -53.59
N LEU A 467 -0.37 -12.30 -53.00
CA LEU A 467 -0.58 -12.54 -51.56
C LEU A 467 -0.18 -13.97 -51.18
N ARG A 468 -0.59 -14.97 -52.00
CA ARG A 468 -0.22 -16.37 -51.78
C ARG A 468 1.30 -16.59 -51.84
N GLN A 469 1.97 -15.97 -52.80
CA GLN A 469 3.44 -16.06 -52.92
C GLN A 469 4.15 -15.43 -51.74
N ASN A 470 3.72 -14.24 -51.31
CA ASN A 470 4.25 -13.61 -50.09
C ASN A 470 3.99 -14.45 -48.83
N PHE A 471 2.83 -15.10 -48.76
CA PHE A 471 2.48 -15.97 -47.65
C PHE A 471 3.37 -17.22 -47.58
N ILE A 472 3.66 -17.84 -48.76
CA ILE A 472 4.59 -18.98 -48.84
C ILE A 472 5.98 -18.57 -48.40
N SER A 473 6.48 -17.39 -48.83
CA SER A 473 7.82 -16.92 -48.43
C SER A 473 7.93 -16.72 -46.90
N VAL A 474 6.88 -16.22 -46.28
CA VAL A 474 6.85 -16.09 -44.81
C VAL A 474 6.81 -17.46 -44.11
N LEU A 475 6.07 -18.44 -44.68
CA LEU A 475 6.04 -19.79 -44.13
C LEU A 475 7.39 -20.52 -44.27
N GLU A 476 8.09 -20.33 -45.38
CA GLU A 476 9.45 -20.85 -45.61
C GLU A 476 10.46 -20.22 -44.62
N GLU A 477 10.37 -18.93 -44.35
CA GLU A 477 11.19 -18.21 -43.38
C GLU A 477 10.94 -18.76 -41.97
N LEU A 478 9.68 -18.89 -41.56
CA LEU A 478 9.29 -19.47 -40.27
C LEU A 478 9.77 -20.93 -40.10
N GLU A 479 9.69 -21.74 -41.15
CA GLU A 479 10.17 -23.15 -41.15
C GLU A 479 11.69 -23.19 -40.96
N SER A 480 12.43 -22.32 -41.67
CA SER A 480 13.88 -22.19 -41.56
C SER A 480 14.30 -21.77 -40.14
N ASP A 481 13.62 -20.78 -39.55
CA ASP A 481 13.92 -20.24 -38.23
C ASP A 481 13.52 -21.21 -37.11
N SER A 482 12.56 -22.09 -37.33
CA SER A 482 12.03 -23.03 -36.33
C SER A 482 12.97 -24.16 -35.96
N LYS A 483 14.04 -24.39 -36.70
CA LYS A 483 14.97 -25.53 -36.54
C LYS A 483 14.27 -26.89 -36.42
N GLY A 484 13.10 -27.04 -37.11
CA GLY A 484 12.31 -28.28 -37.16
C GLY A 484 11.12 -28.34 -36.19
N ASN A 485 10.84 -27.28 -35.45
CA ASN A 485 9.67 -27.21 -34.54
C ASN A 485 8.41 -26.63 -35.25
N PHE A 486 8.52 -26.20 -36.50
CA PHE A 486 7.40 -25.73 -37.31
C PHE A 486 7.47 -26.41 -38.67
N SER A 487 6.35 -26.91 -39.13
CA SER A 487 6.16 -27.42 -40.49
C SER A 487 4.84 -26.91 -41.06
N TRP A 488 4.77 -26.77 -42.38
CA TRP A 488 3.56 -26.28 -43.00
C TRP A 488 3.21 -27.07 -44.26
N GLU A 489 1.93 -27.13 -44.55
CA GLU A 489 1.39 -27.66 -45.82
C GLU A 489 0.24 -26.79 -46.34
N LEU A 490 0.17 -26.62 -47.67
CA LEU A 490 -0.93 -25.97 -48.32
C LEU A 490 -1.75 -26.99 -49.09
N VAL A 491 -3.01 -27.13 -48.71
CA VAL A 491 -3.95 -28.08 -49.32
C VAL A 491 -4.93 -27.31 -50.18
N GLY A 492 -5.05 -27.73 -51.44
CA GLY A 492 -6.09 -27.18 -52.31
C GLY A 492 -7.46 -27.73 -51.89
N PRO A 493 -8.44 -26.87 -51.49
CA PRO A 493 -9.76 -27.33 -51.04
C PRO A 493 -10.52 -28.16 -52.06
N GLU A 494 -10.06 -28.16 -53.31
CA GLU A 494 -10.65 -28.92 -54.39
C GLU A 494 -10.04 -30.33 -54.58
N GLN A 495 -8.90 -30.60 -53.93
CA GLN A 495 -8.24 -31.90 -53.99
C GLN A 495 -8.66 -32.80 -52.82
N ASP A 496 -9.17 -32.19 -51.76
CA ASP A 496 -9.61 -32.91 -50.55
C ASP A 496 -11.13 -32.72 -50.36
N GLN A 497 -11.93 -33.63 -50.87
CA GLN A 497 -13.40 -33.60 -50.78
C GLN A 497 -13.91 -33.73 -49.33
N GLY A 498 -13.05 -34.04 -48.37
CA GLY A 498 -13.35 -34.12 -46.92
C GLY A 498 -13.09 -32.83 -46.13
N ALA A 499 -12.34 -31.87 -46.67
CA ALA A 499 -11.95 -30.65 -45.94
C ALA A 499 -12.98 -29.51 -46.02
N VAL A 500 -14.05 -29.66 -46.80
CA VAL A 500 -15.11 -28.65 -47.04
C VAL A 500 -16.48 -29.11 -46.51
N ALA A 501 -16.57 -30.22 -45.80
CA ALA A 501 -17.81 -30.72 -45.21
C ALA A 501 -17.99 -30.30 -43.72
#